data_4f17fa44b2efdee44239203c39387e17
#
_entry.id   4f17fa44b2efdee44239203c39387e17
#
_cell.length_a   1.000
_cell.length_b   1.000
_cell.length_c   1.000
_cell.angle_alpha   90.00
_cell.angle_beta   90.00
_cell.angle_gamma   90.00
#
_symmetry.space_group_name_H-M   'P 1'
#
loop_
_entity.id
_entity.type
_entity.pdbx_description
1 polymer ?
#
loop_
_entity_poly.entity_id
_entity_poly.type
_entity_poly.pdbx_seq_one_letter_code
_entity_poly.pdbx_strand_id
1 'polypeptide(L)'
;MMMKAARLHEYGAPFVVDSVPRPDPDEGQVVVRIEGAGFCHSDMHVIDGDLKLDLILPITLGHENAGVVAEVGHGVTAVKPGDPVAVYGGWGCGFCDMCIGGNEQMCSKPTWVGLSDYDGGYAEYLLVPHERYLVPLKDLEPKVAAPFTDAALTPYRAIKRAMPLMTPDRAALVIGAGGLGQFGIKLLHLLTGSPIIAVDVNEEKLQIAREYGAAFTLDGRDPEIIDQIRSIGSGIGVGAAFDFVGADSTLELAFATTRPGGKVTQIGLAGGHAELRLFQNLPFEVAFEGTLWGNIKELREVIALAESGRLTPIELEFEPLDRINAVYENLKAGKVPGRVVITP
;
A
#
# COMPACT_ATOMS: atom_id res chain seq x y z
N MET A 1 -2.93 25.37 20.19
CA MET A 1 -4.23 24.71 19.89
C MET A 1 -4.10 23.23 20.20
N MET A 2 -5.17 22.55 20.68
CA MET A 2 -5.17 21.09 20.86
C MET A 2 -5.89 20.44 19.67
N MET A 3 -5.54 19.19 19.38
CA MET A 3 -6.14 18.37 18.33
C MET A 3 -6.41 16.96 18.84
N LYS A 4 -7.32 16.23 18.20
CA LYS A 4 -7.53 14.81 18.43
C LYS A 4 -6.53 13.97 17.64
N ALA A 5 -6.02 12.89 18.26
CA ALA A 5 -5.21 11.86 17.63
C ALA A 5 -5.49 10.50 18.23
N ALA A 6 -5.66 9.48 17.40
CA ALA A 6 -5.74 8.10 17.86
C ALA A 6 -4.33 7.54 18.02
N ARG A 7 -3.95 7.26 19.27
CA ARG A 7 -2.58 6.88 19.64
C ARG A 7 -2.48 5.45 20.14
N LEU A 8 -1.45 4.77 19.74
CA LEU A 8 -1.04 3.49 20.30
C LEU A 8 -0.12 3.74 21.49
N HIS A 9 -0.59 3.38 22.70
CA HIS A 9 0.16 3.54 23.94
C HIS A 9 0.99 2.30 24.29
N GLU A 10 0.53 1.13 23.86
CA GLU A 10 1.16 -0.16 24.12
C GLU A 10 0.82 -1.13 22.96
N TYR A 11 1.77 -1.97 22.57
CA TYR A 11 1.51 -3.03 21.60
C TYR A 11 0.44 -4.01 22.10
N GLY A 12 -0.45 -4.45 21.24
CA GLY A 12 -1.57 -5.32 21.58
C GLY A 12 -2.74 -4.61 22.27
N ALA A 13 -2.63 -3.30 22.55
CA ALA A 13 -3.70 -2.51 23.14
C ALA A 13 -4.52 -1.76 22.08
N PRO A 14 -5.80 -1.43 22.36
CA PRO A 14 -6.59 -0.59 21.48
C PRO A 14 -6.04 0.84 21.44
N PHE A 15 -6.33 1.56 20.36
CA PHE A 15 -6.05 2.99 20.26
C PHE A 15 -6.79 3.78 21.34
N VAL A 16 -6.14 4.82 21.84
CA VAL A 16 -6.75 5.84 22.69
C VAL A 16 -6.83 7.15 21.89
N VAL A 17 -8.01 7.75 21.84
CA VAL A 17 -8.17 9.07 21.21
C VAL A 17 -7.78 10.13 22.23
N ASP A 18 -6.56 10.64 22.09
CA ASP A 18 -5.97 11.65 22.94
C ASP A 18 -6.23 13.07 22.41
N SER A 19 -6.17 14.04 23.33
CA SER A 19 -6.05 15.46 23.01
C SER A 19 -4.57 15.84 23.11
N VAL A 20 -3.94 16.10 21.99
CA VAL A 20 -2.51 16.42 21.89
C VAL A 20 -2.29 17.83 21.33
N PRO A 21 -1.13 18.46 21.53
CA PRO A 21 -0.81 19.73 20.90
C PRO A 21 -0.86 19.59 19.36
N ARG A 22 -1.57 20.52 18.70
CA ARG A 22 -1.47 20.66 17.24
C ARG A 22 -0.03 21.09 16.89
N PRO A 23 0.61 20.48 15.89
CA PRO A 23 1.95 20.90 15.49
C PRO A 23 1.91 22.30 14.84
N ASP A 24 2.99 23.05 15.05
CA ASP A 24 3.29 24.30 14.36
C ASP A 24 4.47 24.04 13.41
N PRO A 25 4.45 24.56 12.16
CA PRO A 25 5.49 24.25 11.18
C PRO A 25 6.73 25.11 11.38
N ASP A 26 7.90 24.49 11.46
CA ASP A 26 9.20 25.13 11.35
C ASP A 26 9.55 25.46 9.89
N GLU A 27 10.76 26.00 9.62
CA GLU A 27 11.26 26.32 8.31
C GLU A 27 11.21 25.10 7.35
N GLY A 28 10.57 25.27 6.19
CA GLY A 28 10.38 24.24 5.17
C GLY A 28 9.31 23.23 5.45
N GLN A 29 8.71 23.20 6.65
CA GLN A 29 7.68 22.27 7.06
C GLN A 29 6.27 22.72 6.66
N VAL A 30 5.34 21.77 6.59
CA VAL A 30 3.94 22.01 6.24
C VAL A 30 3.04 21.26 7.20
N VAL A 31 2.02 21.91 7.74
CA VAL A 31 0.94 21.26 8.49
C VAL A 31 -0.23 20.99 7.56
N VAL A 32 -0.62 19.74 7.45
CA VAL A 32 -1.77 19.29 6.67
C VAL A 32 -2.91 18.96 7.61
N ARG A 33 -4.10 19.55 7.40
CA ARG A 33 -5.34 19.10 8.03
C ARG A 33 -5.78 17.86 7.29
N ILE A 34 -5.79 16.72 7.98
CA ILE A 34 -6.14 15.44 7.38
C ILE A 34 -7.65 15.38 7.09
N GLU A 35 -8.00 14.97 5.89
CA GLU A 35 -9.38 14.67 5.49
C GLU A 35 -9.61 13.17 5.27
N GLY A 36 -8.53 12.41 5.09
CA GLY A 36 -8.56 10.95 5.02
C GLY A 36 -7.22 10.33 5.35
N ALA A 37 -7.26 9.26 6.13
CA ALA A 37 -6.12 8.38 6.42
C ALA A 37 -6.56 6.92 6.22
N GLY A 38 -6.00 6.24 5.22
CA GLY A 38 -6.33 4.84 4.93
C GLY A 38 -5.85 3.91 6.04
N PHE A 39 -6.70 2.93 6.42
CA PHE A 39 -6.37 1.94 7.44
C PHE A 39 -5.82 0.67 6.77
N CYS A 40 -4.55 0.36 7.04
CA CYS A 40 -3.79 -0.70 6.39
C CYS A 40 -3.62 -1.94 7.30
N HIS A 41 -3.42 -3.12 6.69
CA HIS A 41 -2.98 -4.31 7.42
C HIS A 41 -1.60 -4.13 8.08
N SER A 42 -0.74 -3.27 7.54
CA SER A 42 0.54 -2.93 8.18
C SER A 42 0.35 -2.29 9.55
N ASP A 43 -0.68 -1.45 9.71
CA ASP A 43 -1.01 -0.87 11.03
C ASP A 43 -1.41 -1.96 12.02
N MET A 44 -2.14 -3.01 11.58
CA MET A 44 -2.50 -4.15 12.43
C MET A 44 -1.26 -4.92 12.88
N HIS A 45 -0.33 -5.19 11.97
CA HIS A 45 0.93 -5.86 12.31
C HIS A 45 1.76 -5.06 13.32
N VAL A 46 1.71 -3.72 13.24
CA VAL A 46 2.33 -2.86 14.25
C VAL A 46 1.59 -2.94 15.58
N ILE A 47 0.24 -2.82 15.57
CA ILE A 47 -0.58 -2.89 16.78
C ILE A 47 -0.39 -4.23 17.49
N ASP A 48 -0.47 -5.35 16.76
CA ASP A 48 -0.32 -6.70 17.30
C ASP A 48 1.14 -7.02 17.72
N GLY A 49 2.12 -6.17 17.34
CA GLY A 49 3.54 -6.36 17.66
C GLY A 49 4.24 -7.41 16.78
N ASP A 50 3.61 -7.85 15.71
CA ASP A 50 4.16 -8.81 14.75
C ASP A 50 5.26 -8.16 13.89
N LEU A 51 5.03 -6.92 13.47
CA LEU A 51 6.04 -6.09 12.82
C LEU A 51 6.83 -5.32 13.88
N LYS A 52 8.02 -5.84 14.21
CA LYS A 52 8.89 -5.24 15.23
C LYS A 52 9.56 -3.98 14.67
N LEU A 53 8.85 -2.87 14.77
CA LEU A 53 9.41 -1.54 14.59
C LEU A 53 9.78 -0.99 15.97
N ASP A 54 10.97 -0.39 16.09
CA ASP A 54 11.43 0.26 17.33
C ASP A 54 10.73 1.63 17.48
N LEU A 55 9.42 1.61 17.74
CA LEU A 55 8.61 2.82 17.86
C LEU A 55 8.69 3.40 19.27
N ILE A 56 8.74 4.73 19.35
CA ILE A 56 8.61 5.47 20.63
C ILE A 56 7.13 5.65 20.94
N LEU A 57 6.63 4.86 21.89
CA LEU A 57 5.23 4.95 22.33
C LEU A 57 5.04 6.04 23.40
N PRO A 58 3.86 6.71 23.45
CA PRO A 58 2.73 6.56 22.56
C PRO A 58 2.93 7.24 21.20
N ILE A 59 2.43 6.62 20.11
CA ILE A 59 2.54 7.11 18.74
C ILE A 59 1.18 7.16 18.03
N THR A 60 1.02 8.09 17.10
CA THR A 60 -0.10 8.12 16.16
C THR A 60 0.30 7.35 14.90
N LEU A 61 -0.44 6.28 14.54
CA LEU A 61 -0.23 5.55 13.29
C LEU A 61 -0.96 6.23 12.12
N GLY A 62 -0.99 5.56 10.98
CA GLY A 62 -1.66 6.02 9.76
C GLY A 62 -0.67 6.60 8.74
N HIS A 63 -0.39 5.82 7.71
CA HIS A 63 0.64 6.13 6.70
C HIS A 63 0.06 6.42 5.30
N GLU A 64 -1.26 6.33 5.10
CA GLU A 64 -1.97 6.64 3.87
C GLU A 64 -2.75 7.95 3.99
N ASN A 65 -2.13 9.08 3.72
CA ASN A 65 -2.65 10.37 4.15
C ASN A 65 -2.93 11.32 2.99
N ALA A 66 -4.07 12.01 3.08
CA ALA A 66 -4.36 13.17 2.24
C ALA A 66 -5.24 14.18 2.99
N GLY A 67 -5.15 15.43 2.60
CA GLY A 67 -5.88 16.50 3.28
C GLY A 67 -5.67 17.85 2.61
N VAL A 68 -5.84 18.90 3.38
CA VAL A 68 -5.68 20.29 2.93
C VAL A 68 -4.56 20.95 3.73
N VAL A 69 -3.67 21.66 3.04
CA VAL A 69 -2.62 22.46 3.68
C VAL A 69 -3.27 23.46 4.64
N ALA A 70 -2.97 23.33 5.92
CA ALA A 70 -3.50 24.22 6.97
C ALA A 70 -2.55 25.40 7.24
N GLU A 71 -1.24 25.12 7.26
CA GLU A 71 -0.22 26.13 7.58
C GLU A 71 1.11 25.73 6.94
N VAL A 72 1.94 26.72 6.61
CA VAL A 72 3.26 26.53 6.00
C VAL A 72 4.33 27.27 6.78
N GLY A 73 5.46 26.63 6.98
CA GLY A 73 6.65 27.26 7.57
C GLY A 73 7.34 28.21 6.60
N HIS A 74 8.28 28.99 7.14
CA HIS A 74 9.09 29.88 6.33
C HIS A 74 9.84 29.12 5.23
N GLY A 75 9.95 29.69 4.03
CA GLY A 75 10.66 29.10 2.88
C GLY A 75 9.84 28.11 2.03
N VAL A 76 8.63 27.70 2.47
CA VAL A 76 7.73 26.90 1.64
C VAL A 76 7.18 27.72 0.49
N THR A 77 7.24 27.19 -0.73
CA THR A 77 6.86 27.93 -1.97
C THR A 77 5.99 27.10 -2.93
N ALA A 78 6.00 25.77 -2.83
CA ALA A 78 5.31 24.89 -3.77
C ALA A 78 3.83 24.69 -3.42
N VAL A 79 3.44 24.97 -2.17
CA VAL A 79 2.05 24.84 -1.68
C VAL A 79 1.72 26.02 -0.76
N LYS A 80 0.42 26.29 -0.56
CA LYS A 80 -0.08 27.33 0.33
C LYS A 80 -1.31 26.82 1.12
N PRO A 81 -1.68 27.47 2.22
CA PRO A 81 -2.91 27.15 2.95
C PRO A 81 -4.13 27.12 2.03
N GLY A 82 -4.93 26.06 2.15
CA GLY A 82 -6.10 25.77 1.33
C GLY A 82 -5.84 24.83 0.15
N ASP A 83 -4.60 24.51 -0.19
CA ASP A 83 -4.30 23.59 -1.29
C ASP A 83 -4.60 22.14 -0.86
N PRO A 84 -5.39 21.37 -1.64
CA PRO A 84 -5.60 19.95 -1.40
C PRO A 84 -4.36 19.15 -1.83
N VAL A 85 -3.92 18.19 -0.99
CA VAL A 85 -2.68 17.44 -1.19
C VAL A 85 -2.80 15.99 -0.78
N ALA A 86 -2.14 15.10 -1.52
CA ALA A 86 -1.79 13.75 -1.08
C ALA A 86 -0.39 13.78 -0.45
N VAL A 87 -0.21 13.07 0.67
CA VAL A 87 1.05 13.03 1.41
C VAL A 87 1.81 11.76 1.08
N TYR A 88 3.00 11.89 0.52
CA TYR A 88 3.92 10.78 0.34
C TYR A 88 4.51 10.38 1.71
N GLY A 89 4.41 9.09 2.06
CA GLY A 89 4.74 8.60 3.41
C GLY A 89 6.18 8.11 3.59
N GLY A 90 6.91 7.84 2.51
CA GLY A 90 8.26 7.27 2.53
C GLY A 90 9.35 8.31 2.59
N TRP A 91 9.45 9.07 3.69
CA TRP A 91 10.42 10.16 3.82
C TRP A 91 11.84 9.65 4.03
N GLY A 92 12.81 10.30 3.42
CA GLY A 92 14.21 9.93 3.46
C GLY A 92 15.12 11.09 3.89
N CYS A 93 16.38 10.79 4.18
CA CYS A 93 17.36 11.78 4.62
C CYS A 93 17.77 12.81 3.54
N GLY A 94 17.48 12.53 2.26
CA GLY A 94 17.81 13.40 1.13
C GLY A 94 19.26 13.29 0.61
N PHE A 95 20.16 12.56 1.29
CA PHE A 95 21.60 12.58 1.01
C PHE A 95 22.21 11.21 0.67
N CYS A 96 21.57 10.09 1.05
CA CYS A 96 22.09 8.77 0.71
C CYS A 96 21.81 8.42 -0.75
N ASP A 97 22.49 7.41 -1.29
CA ASP A 97 22.37 6.98 -2.69
C ASP A 97 20.92 6.69 -3.09
N MET A 98 20.13 6.11 -2.17
CA MET A 98 18.72 5.81 -2.42
C MET A 98 17.91 7.10 -2.59
N CYS A 99 18.10 8.08 -1.70
CA CYS A 99 17.40 9.37 -1.77
C CYS A 99 17.82 10.18 -3.00
N ILE A 100 19.13 10.26 -3.29
CA ILE A 100 19.63 10.94 -4.48
C ILE A 100 19.12 10.27 -5.76
N GLY A 101 19.01 8.93 -5.73
CA GLY A 101 18.43 8.14 -6.82
C GLY A 101 16.90 8.20 -6.92
N GLY A 102 16.22 9.00 -6.08
CA GLY A 102 14.76 9.17 -6.09
C GLY A 102 14.00 7.96 -5.53
N ASN A 103 14.60 7.19 -4.64
CA ASN A 103 14.00 6.04 -3.96
C ASN A 103 14.04 6.23 -2.44
N GLU A 104 13.45 7.31 -1.95
CA GLU A 104 13.51 7.74 -0.54
C GLU A 104 12.90 6.71 0.42
N GLN A 105 11.90 5.93 -0.01
CA GLN A 105 11.33 4.83 0.78
C GLN A 105 12.36 3.73 1.12
N MET A 106 13.48 3.66 0.39
CA MET A 106 14.59 2.74 0.64
C MET A 106 15.77 3.42 1.34
N CYS A 107 15.56 4.58 1.94
CA CYS A 107 16.59 5.31 2.66
C CYS A 107 17.21 4.43 3.78
N SER A 108 18.51 4.53 3.97
CA SER A 108 19.19 3.84 5.08
C SER A 108 18.81 4.34 6.48
N LYS A 109 18.19 5.53 6.53
CA LYS A 109 17.62 6.14 7.74
C LYS A 109 16.23 6.66 7.39
N PRO A 110 15.26 5.76 7.17
CA PRO A 110 13.93 6.17 6.75
C PRO A 110 13.20 6.83 7.91
N THR A 111 12.37 7.81 7.56
CA THR A 111 11.34 8.37 8.45
C THR A 111 9.99 8.09 7.80
N TRP A 112 9.40 6.94 8.12
CA TRP A 112 8.12 6.57 7.57
C TRP A 112 7.00 7.13 8.42
N VAL A 113 6.12 7.92 7.82
CA VAL A 113 4.99 8.54 8.53
C VAL A 113 4.12 7.47 9.20
N GLY A 114 3.89 7.59 10.50
CA GLY A 114 3.09 6.65 11.27
C GLY A 114 3.66 5.23 11.42
N LEU A 115 4.87 4.96 10.93
CA LEU A 115 5.55 3.65 11.00
C LEU A 115 7.02 3.78 11.46
N SER A 116 7.41 4.93 11.97
CA SER A 116 8.69 5.23 12.60
C SER A 116 8.44 6.15 13.80
N ASP A 117 9.47 6.82 14.32
CA ASP A 117 9.32 7.80 15.41
C ASP A 117 8.63 9.11 14.98
N TYR A 118 7.74 9.04 13.99
CA TYR A 118 7.03 10.18 13.45
C TYR A 118 5.54 9.90 13.40
N ASP A 119 4.75 10.78 14.03
CA ASP A 119 3.29 10.64 14.07
C ASP A 119 2.69 10.61 12.66
N GLY A 120 1.66 9.79 12.50
CA GLY A 120 0.91 9.58 11.26
C GLY A 120 -0.43 10.31 11.22
N GLY A 121 -1.27 9.91 10.27
CA GLY A 121 -2.48 10.62 9.91
C GLY A 121 -3.75 10.21 10.65
N TYR A 122 -3.69 9.32 11.64
CA TYR A 122 -4.86 9.09 12.51
C TYR A 122 -5.03 10.23 13.52
N ALA A 123 -5.02 11.46 13.01
CA ALA A 123 -5.12 12.72 13.75
C ALA A 123 -5.71 13.83 12.87
N GLU A 124 -6.25 14.88 13.49
CA GLU A 124 -6.80 16.02 12.75
C GLU A 124 -5.74 16.77 11.92
N TYR A 125 -4.48 16.76 12.35
CA TYR A 125 -3.37 17.43 11.65
C TYR A 125 -2.12 16.57 11.65
N LEU A 126 -1.38 16.63 10.54
CA LEU A 126 -0.11 15.97 10.32
C LEU A 126 0.96 17.01 9.98
N LEU A 127 2.11 16.96 10.67
CA LEU A 127 3.28 17.73 10.30
C LEU A 127 4.04 16.98 9.20
N VAL A 128 4.28 17.62 8.07
CA VAL A 128 5.06 17.09 6.96
C VAL A 128 6.42 17.79 6.94
N PRO A 129 7.55 17.05 6.95
CA PRO A 129 8.87 17.66 7.18
C PRO A 129 9.36 18.55 6.02
N HIS A 130 8.77 18.41 4.83
CA HIS A 130 9.14 19.23 3.68
C HIS A 130 8.07 19.18 2.60
N GLU A 131 7.79 20.33 1.93
CA GLU A 131 6.79 20.42 0.84
C GLU A 131 7.02 19.45 -0.33
N ARG A 132 8.26 18.97 -0.55
CA ARG A 132 8.59 17.99 -1.59
C ARG A 132 7.84 16.66 -1.47
N TYR A 133 7.34 16.34 -0.27
CA TYR A 133 6.56 15.13 0.02
C TYR A 133 5.06 15.29 -0.23
N LEU A 134 4.65 16.45 -0.72
CA LEU A 134 3.26 16.74 -1.06
C LEU A 134 3.05 16.64 -2.57
N VAL A 135 1.95 15.99 -2.94
CA VAL A 135 1.47 15.94 -4.30
C VAL A 135 0.16 16.71 -4.37
N PRO A 136 0.12 17.89 -5.02
CA PRO A 136 -1.10 18.66 -5.17
C PRO A 136 -2.18 17.86 -5.88
N LEU A 137 -3.39 17.95 -5.36
CA LEU A 137 -4.61 17.41 -5.97
C LEU A 137 -5.34 18.54 -6.72
N LYS A 138 -6.11 18.17 -7.75
CA LYS A 138 -6.94 19.10 -8.52
C LYS A 138 -8.41 18.89 -8.16
N ASP A 139 -9.02 17.88 -8.77
CA ASP A 139 -10.45 17.58 -8.63
C ASP A 139 -10.71 16.35 -7.74
N LEU A 140 -9.67 15.57 -7.41
CA LEU A 140 -9.76 14.40 -6.55
C LEU A 140 -9.92 14.83 -5.08
N GLU A 141 -11.01 14.42 -4.43
CA GLU A 141 -11.24 14.70 -3.02
C GLU A 141 -10.13 14.06 -2.15
N PRO A 142 -9.53 14.78 -1.18
CA PRO A 142 -8.43 14.25 -0.38
C PRO A 142 -8.76 12.94 0.33
N LYS A 143 -9.95 12.80 0.94
CA LYS A 143 -10.34 11.54 1.60
C LYS A 143 -10.39 10.35 0.65
N VAL A 144 -10.68 10.57 -0.64
CA VAL A 144 -10.64 9.55 -1.68
C VAL A 144 -9.20 9.31 -2.15
N ALA A 145 -8.36 10.36 -2.11
CA ALA A 145 -6.96 10.29 -2.52
C ALA A 145 -6.06 9.52 -1.52
N ALA A 146 -6.44 9.47 -0.25
CA ALA A 146 -5.61 8.87 0.80
C ALA A 146 -5.11 7.46 0.49
N PRO A 147 -5.94 6.48 0.07
CA PRO A 147 -5.48 5.13 -0.26
C PRO A 147 -4.53 5.06 -1.47
N PHE A 148 -4.51 6.08 -2.32
CA PHE A 148 -3.59 6.10 -3.46
C PHE A 148 -2.14 6.32 -3.03
N THR A 149 -1.92 6.85 -1.81
CA THR A 149 -0.57 7.15 -1.30
C THR A 149 0.21 5.91 -0.85
N ASP A 150 -0.47 4.76 -0.66
CA ASP A 150 0.15 3.47 -0.43
C ASP A 150 -0.61 2.32 -1.12
N ALA A 151 -1.90 2.11 -0.84
CA ALA A 151 -2.64 0.94 -1.34
C ALA A 151 -2.65 0.83 -2.88
N ALA A 152 -2.58 1.95 -3.62
CA ALA A 152 -2.40 1.96 -5.07
C ALA A 152 -0.91 2.11 -5.47
N LEU A 153 -0.14 2.89 -4.73
CA LEU A 153 1.26 3.18 -5.04
C LEU A 153 2.14 1.93 -4.97
N THR A 154 1.96 1.12 -3.94
CA THR A 154 2.76 -0.10 -3.73
C THR A 154 2.56 -1.13 -4.85
N PRO A 155 1.33 -1.52 -5.24
CA PRO A 155 1.15 -2.36 -6.43
C PRO A 155 1.59 -1.67 -7.73
N TYR A 156 1.45 -0.35 -7.87
CA TYR A 156 1.94 0.37 -9.05
C TYR A 156 3.45 0.17 -9.24
N ARG A 157 4.23 0.34 -8.18
CA ARG A 157 5.68 0.10 -8.21
C ARG A 157 6.01 -1.35 -8.54
N ALA A 158 5.36 -2.32 -7.91
CA ALA A 158 5.58 -3.74 -8.15
C ALA A 158 5.36 -4.10 -9.63
N ILE A 159 4.23 -3.66 -10.19
CA ILE A 159 3.86 -3.88 -11.59
C ILE A 159 4.86 -3.20 -12.53
N LYS A 160 5.18 -1.93 -12.28
CA LYS A 160 6.11 -1.15 -13.10
C LYS A 160 7.49 -1.81 -13.22
N ARG A 161 7.97 -2.44 -12.13
CA ARG A 161 9.24 -3.20 -12.11
C ARG A 161 9.15 -4.57 -12.79
N ALA A 162 7.94 -5.07 -13.05
CA ALA A 162 7.69 -6.31 -13.78
C ALA A 162 7.24 -6.08 -15.23
N MET A 163 7.05 -4.84 -15.67
CA MET A 163 6.53 -4.48 -17.01
C MET A 163 7.17 -5.24 -18.18
N PRO A 164 8.50 -5.48 -18.22
CA PRO A 164 9.10 -6.24 -19.32
C PRO A 164 8.61 -7.68 -19.46
N LEU A 165 7.97 -8.22 -18.41
CA LEU A 165 7.43 -9.59 -18.38
C LEU A 165 5.93 -9.63 -18.68
N MET A 166 5.27 -8.45 -18.75
CA MET A 166 3.82 -8.30 -18.92
C MET A 166 3.47 -8.20 -20.42
N THR A 167 3.22 -9.33 -21.04
CA THR A 167 2.88 -9.44 -22.47
C THR A 167 1.57 -10.19 -22.65
N PRO A 168 0.81 -10.00 -23.75
CA PRO A 168 -0.48 -10.65 -23.95
C PRO A 168 -0.47 -12.18 -23.93
N ASP A 169 0.67 -12.79 -24.15
CA ASP A 169 0.88 -14.25 -24.14
C ASP A 169 1.34 -14.78 -22.76
N ARG A 170 1.46 -13.90 -21.77
CA ARG A 170 1.92 -14.26 -20.42
C ARG A 170 0.95 -13.75 -19.37
N ALA A 171 0.39 -14.67 -18.62
CA ALA A 171 -0.49 -14.29 -17.50
C ALA A 171 0.30 -13.63 -16.36
N ALA A 172 -0.39 -12.74 -15.64
CA ALA A 172 0.03 -12.18 -14.36
C ALA A 172 -0.81 -12.83 -13.25
N LEU A 173 -0.18 -13.23 -12.14
CA LEU A 173 -0.83 -13.79 -10.97
C LEU A 173 -0.90 -12.75 -9.85
N VAL A 174 -2.07 -12.54 -9.29
CA VAL A 174 -2.34 -11.73 -8.09
C VAL A 174 -2.82 -12.67 -6.99
N ILE A 175 -2.06 -12.81 -5.93
CA ILE A 175 -2.41 -13.61 -4.74
C ILE A 175 -2.83 -12.65 -3.63
N GLY A 176 -4.09 -12.78 -3.18
CA GLY A 176 -4.74 -11.87 -2.25
C GLY A 176 -5.43 -10.70 -2.95
N ALA A 177 -6.77 -10.74 -3.04
CA ALA A 177 -7.63 -9.71 -3.62
C ALA A 177 -8.20 -8.75 -2.55
N GLY A 178 -7.41 -8.41 -1.53
CA GLY A 178 -7.70 -7.36 -0.55
C GLY A 178 -7.41 -5.96 -1.12
N GLY A 179 -7.35 -4.92 -0.26
CA GLY A 179 -7.20 -3.53 -0.69
C GLY A 179 -6.06 -3.27 -1.68
N LEU A 180 -4.83 -3.78 -1.40
CA LEU A 180 -3.70 -3.64 -2.32
C LEU A 180 -3.87 -4.47 -3.58
N GLY A 181 -4.33 -5.74 -3.43
CA GLY A 181 -4.53 -6.65 -4.57
C GLY A 181 -5.58 -6.15 -5.55
N GLN A 182 -6.65 -5.53 -5.07
CA GLN A 182 -7.68 -4.91 -5.91
C GLN A 182 -7.11 -3.77 -6.75
N PHE A 183 -6.30 -2.87 -6.16
CA PHE A 183 -5.57 -1.87 -6.93
C PHE A 183 -4.56 -2.53 -7.88
N GLY A 184 -3.90 -3.60 -7.47
CA GLY A 184 -3.00 -4.38 -8.32
C GLY A 184 -3.71 -4.90 -9.57
N ILE A 185 -4.90 -5.48 -9.43
CA ILE A 185 -5.73 -5.97 -10.56
C ILE A 185 -6.11 -4.81 -11.49
N LYS A 186 -6.64 -3.69 -10.94
CA LYS A 186 -7.00 -2.51 -11.76
C LYS A 186 -5.81 -1.94 -12.50
N LEU A 187 -4.64 -1.88 -11.86
CA LEU A 187 -3.41 -1.36 -12.47
C LEU A 187 -2.86 -2.31 -13.54
N LEU A 188 -2.86 -3.62 -13.31
CA LEU A 188 -2.49 -4.61 -14.33
C LEU A 188 -3.40 -4.51 -15.55
N HIS A 189 -4.71 -4.42 -15.33
CA HIS A 189 -5.69 -4.25 -16.41
C HIS A 189 -5.48 -2.95 -17.18
N LEU A 190 -5.17 -1.86 -16.48
CA LEU A 190 -4.95 -0.53 -17.07
C LEU A 190 -3.65 -0.43 -17.86
N LEU A 191 -2.57 -1.02 -17.36
CA LEU A 191 -1.21 -0.75 -17.81
C LEU A 191 -0.62 -1.85 -18.70
N THR A 192 -1.22 -3.05 -18.72
CA THR A 192 -0.67 -4.21 -19.41
C THR A 192 -1.70 -4.86 -20.32
N GLY A 193 -1.25 -5.74 -21.22
CA GLY A 193 -2.11 -6.62 -21.98
C GLY A 193 -2.17 -8.05 -21.44
N SER A 194 -1.54 -8.32 -20.30
CA SER A 194 -1.46 -9.66 -19.70
C SER A 194 -2.81 -10.12 -19.17
N PRO A 195 -3.23 -11.36 -19.43
CA PRO A 195 -4.34 -11.97 -18.71
C PRO A 195 -4.04 -12.01 -17.20
N ILE A 196 -5.02 -11.63 -16.38
CA ILE A 196 -4.86 -11.54 -14.94
C ILE A 196 -5.54 -12.74 -14.28
N ILE A 197 -4.81 -13.46 -13.46
CA ILE A 197 -5.31 -14.53 -12.58
C ILE A 197 -5.35 -13.96 -11.16
N ALA A 198 -6.51 -13.89 -10.54
CA ALA A 198 -6.65 -13.51 -9.14
C ALA A 198 -6.94 -14.73 -8.28
N VAL A 199 -6.23 -14.84 -7.16
CA VAL A 199 -6.39 -15.91 -6.17
C VAL A 199 -6.74 -15.30 -4.83
N ASP A 200 -7.84 -15.75 -4.22
CA ASP A 200 -8.21 -15.42 -2.83
C ASP A 200 -9.00 -16.60 -2.24
N VAL A 201 -9.16 -16.63 -0.92
CA VAL A 201 -10.00 -17.62 -0.22
C VAL A 201 -11.43 -17.10 0.00
N ASN A 202 -11.71 -15.86 -0.31
CA ASN A 202 -13.01 -15.20 -0.13
C ASN A 202 -13.67 -14.98 -1.50
N GLU A 203 -14.83 -15.64 -1.74
CA GLU A 203 -15.55 -15.55 -3.02
C GLU A 203 -16.04 -14.14 -3.34
N GLU A 204 -16.43 -13.33 -2.34
CA GLU A 204 -16.82 -11.94 -2.55
C GLU A 204 -15.67 -11.11 -3.14
N LYS A 205 -14.44 -11.28 -2.61
CA LYS A 205 -13.24 -10.64 -3.15
C LYS A 205 -12.89 -11.14 -4.55
N LEU A 206 -13.12 -12.43 -4.84
CA LEU A 206 -12.95 -12.97 -6.19
C LEU A 206 -13.97 -12.37 -7.17
N GLN A 207 -15.20 -12.13 -6.73
CA GLN A 207 -16.20 -11.43 -7.55
C GLN A 207 -15.77 -9.99 -7.87
N ILE A 208 -15.30 -9.24 -6.87
CA ILE A 208 -14.76 -7.88 -7.06
C ILE A 208 -13.55 -7.92 -8.02
N ALA A 209 -12.68 -8.93 -7.88
CA ALA A 209 -11.54 -9.09 -8.78
C ALA A 209 -11.94 -9.24 -10.25
N ARG A 210 -13.02 -10.00 -10.54
CA ARG A 210 -13.60 -10.11 -11.90
C ARG A 210 -14.05 -8.76 -12.43
N GLU A 211 -14.76 -7.98 -11.61
CA GLU A 211 -15.25 -6.66 -11.96
C GLU A 211 -14.13 -5.66 -12.24
N TYR A 212 -12.98 -5.83 -11.57
CA TYR A 212 -11.80 -4.99 -11.75
C TYR A 212 -10.87 -5.45 -12.87
N GLY A 213 -11.21 -6.53 -13.59
CA GLY A 213 -10.54 -6.94 -14.81
C GLY A 213 -9.69 -8.23 -14.70
N ALA A 214 -9.84 -9.02 -13.63
CA ALA A 214 -9.25 -10.35 -13.58
C ALA A 214 -9.96 -11.25 -14.60
N ALA A 215 -9.19 -11.83 -15.54
CA ALA A 215 -9.71 -12.75 -16.55
C ALA A 215 -10.05 -14.14 -15.94
N PHE A 216 -9.35 -14.50 -14.89
CA PHE A 216 -9.55 -15.76 -14.15
C PHE A 216 -9.52 -15.48 -12.66
N THR A 217 -10.38 -16.18 -11.92
CA THR A 217 -10.41 -16.13 -10.45
C THR A 217 -10.44 -17.55 -9.91
N LEU A 218 -9.59 -17.84 -8.93
CA LEU A 218 -9.40 -19.16 -8.39
C LEU A 218 -9.46 -19.14 -6.85
N ASP A 219 -10.08 -20.16 -6.26
CA ASP A 219 -10.06 -20.34 -4.79
C ASP A 219 -8.68 -20.83 -4.36
N GLY A 220 -8.00 -20.08 -3.51
CA GLY A 220 -6.68 -20.43 -2.98
C GLY A 220 -6.62 -21.71 -2.16
N ARG A 221 -7.78 -22.29 -1.79
CA ARG A 221 -7.90 -23.57 -1.07
C ARG A 221 -8.01 -24.77 -1.98
N ASP A 222 -8.15 -24.58 -3.30
CA ASP A 222 -8.30 -25.69 -4.24
C ASP A 222 -6.98 -26.48 -4.30
N PRO A 223 -7.00 -27.80 -4.03
CA PRO A 223 -5.79 -28.63 -4.08
C PRO A 223 -5.15 -28.70 -5.48
N GLU A 224 -5.89 -28.41 -6.54
CA GLU A 224 -5.40 -28.39 -7.93
C GLU A 224 -4.98 -26.99 -8.40
N ILE A 225 -4.93 -26.00 -7.53
CA ILE A 225 -4.69 -24.58 -7.89
C ILE A 225 -3.41 -24.38 -8.69
N ILE A 226 -2.33 -25.09 -8.36
CA ILE A 226 -1.05 -24.99 -9.08
C ILE A 226 -1.22 -25.42 -10.53
N ASP A 227 -1.90 -26.52 -10.77
CA ASP A 227 -2.10 -27.06 -12.12
C ASP A 227 -3.06 -26.18 -12.93
N GLN A 228 -4.08 -25.62 -12.28
CA GLN A 228 -4.98 -24.64 -12.90
C GLN A 228 -4.23 -23.39 -13.34
N ILE A 229 -3.43 -22.78 -12.47
CA ILE A 229 -2.64 -21.59 -12.80
C ILE A 229 -1.63 -21.88 -13.92
N ARG A 230 -0.93 -23.03 -13.85
CA ARG A 230 0.01 -23.45 -14.89
C ARG A 230 -0.68 -23.65 -16.24
N SER A 231 -1.86 -24.26 -16.23
CA SER A 231 -2.67 -24.49 -17.44
C SER A 231 -3.03 -23.17 -18.12
N ILE A 232 -3.51 -22.18 -17.36
CA ILE A 232 -3.78 -20.82 -17.84
C ILE A 232 -2.47 -20.15 -18.33
N GLY A 233 -1.36 -20.38 -17.65
CA GLY A 233 -0.01 -19.92 -18.01
C GLY A 233 0.64 -20.74 -19.13
N SER A 234 -0.14 -21.31 -20.07
CA SER A 234 0.33 -22.09 -21.22
C SER A 234 1.15 -23.33 -20.86
N GLY A 235 0.88 -23.93 -19.71
CA GLY A 235 1.52 -25.15 -19.19
C GLY A 235 2.88 -24.92 -18.50
N ILE A 236 3.44 -23.72 -18.55
CA ILE A 236 4.76 -23.42 -17.99
C ILE A 236 4.72 -22.40 -16.83
N GLY A 237 3.56 -21.78 -16.58
CA GLY A 237 3.34 -20.83 -15.49
C GLY A 237 3.27 -19.37 -15.95
N VAL A 238 3.10 -18.49 -14.98
CA VAL A 238 2.86 -17.05 -15.18
C VAL A 238 4.15 -16.26 -15.41
N GLY A 239 4.06 -15.12 -16.10
CA GLY A 239 5.20 -14.22 -16.33
C GLY A 239 5.65 -13.50 -15.06
N ALA A 240 4.71 -13.07 -14.25
CA ALA A 240 4.96 -12.50 -12.92
C ALA A 240 3.86 -12.87 -11.93
N ALA A 241 4.26 -13.11 -10.68
CA ALA A 241 3.38 -13.31 -9.54
C ALA A 241 3.57 -12.17 -8.54
N PHE A 242 2.46 -11.60 -8.08
CA PHE A 242 2.38 -10.53 -7.09
C PHE A 242 1.67 -11.09 -5.84
N ASP A 243 2.42 -11.31 -4.78
CA ASP A 243 1.90 -11.84 -3.52
C ASP A 243 1.59 -10.69 -2.55
N PHE A 244 0.31 -10.37 -2.39
CA PHE A 244 -0.19 -9.34 -1.47
C PHE A 244 -0.53 -9.89 -0.08
N VAL A 245 -0.27 -11.19 0.17
CA VAL A 245 -0.46 -11.84 1.46
C VAL A 245 0.87 -12.02 2.18
N GLY A 246 1.83 -12.69 1.54
CA GLY A 246 3.17 -12.94 2.08
C GLY A 246 3.19 -14.00 3.18
N ALA A 247 2.34 -15.03 3.10
CA ALA A 247 2.38 -16.21 3.96
C ALA A 247 3.20 -17.33 3.32
N ASP A 248 3.59 -18.36 4.09
CA ASP A 248 4.34 -19.52 3.58
C ASP A 248 3.67 -20.13 2.34
N SER A 249 2.37 -20.44 2.45
CA SER A 249 1.62 -21.07 1.37
C SER A 249 1.47 -20.19 0.13
N THR A 250 1.39 -18.87 0.30
CA THR A 250 1.26 -17.94 -0.84
C THR A 250 2.59 -17.72 -1.55
N LEU A 251 3.69 -17.68 -0.82
CA LEU A 251 5.03 -17.66 -1.39
C LEU A 251 5.34 -18.96 -2.15
N GLU A 252 5.03 -20.11 -1.56
CA GLU A 252 5.16 -21.42 -2.23
C GLU A 252 4.34 -21.46 -3.53
N LEU A 253 3.08 -21.02 -3.49
CA LEU A 253 2.22 -20.92 -4.66
C LEU A 253 2.84 -20.02 -5.73
N ALA A 254 3.33 -18.85 -5.35
CA ALA A 254 3.95 -17.90 -6.27
C ALA A 254 5.16 -18.51 -6.99
N PHE A 255 6.06 -19.17 -6.28
CA PHE A 255 7.22 -19.83 -6.91
C PHE A 255 6.80 -21.05 -7.74
N ALA A 256 5.89 -21.90 -7.25
CA ALA A 256 5.44 -23.08 -7.94
C ALA A 256 4.75 -22.77 -9.28
N THR A 257 4.15 -21.60 -9.41
CA THR A 257 3.35 -21.22 -10.59
C THR A 257 4.05 -20.21 -11.51
N THR A 258 5.20 -19.66 -11.09
CA THR A 258 5.99 -18.75 -11.94
C THR A 258 6.85 -19.54 -12.92
N ARG A 259 6.86 -19.11 -14.18
CA ARG A 259 7.67 -19.73 -15.24
C ARG A 259 9.18 -19.45 -15.08
N PRO A 260 10.06 -20.25 -15.70
CA PRO A 260 11.47 -19.87 -15.83
C PRO A 260 11.64 -18.48 -16.46
N GLY A 261 12.57 -17.69 -15.95
CA GLY A 261 12.79 -16.29 -16.36
C GLY A 261 11.67 -15.33 -15.93
N GLY A 262 10.74 -15.80 -15.08
CA GLY A 262 9.67 -14.99 -14.54
C GLY A 262 10.08 -14.22 -13.30
N LYS A 263 9.10 -13.59 -12.63
CA LYS A 263 9.34 -12.80 -11.43
C LYS A 263 8.29 -13.07 -10.35
N VAL A 264 8.74 -13.23 -9.13
CA VAL A 264 7.91 -13.23 -7.92
C VAL A 264 8.17 -11.93 -7.17
N THR A 265 7.11 -11.18 -6.88
CA THR A 265 7.18 -9.96 -6.06
C THR A 265 6.33 -10.17 -4.81
N GLN A 266 6.97 -10.15 -3.64
CA GLN A 266 6.31 -10.17 -2.35
C GLN A 266 6.00 -8.75 -1.91
N ILE A 267 4.74 -8.49 -1.57
CA ILE A 267 4.22 -7.22 -1.09
C ILE A 267 3.62 -7.40 0.32
N GLY A 268 2.90 -8.50 0.52
CA GLY A 268 2.28 -8.82 1.80
C GLY A 268 3.28 -9.12 2.91
N LEU A 269 2.90 -8.87 4.16
CA LEU A 269 3.75 -8.92 5.35
C LEU A 269 3.27 -9.97 6.38
N ALA A 270 2.61 -11.03 5.96
CA ALA A 270 2.12 -12.07 6.89
C ALA A 270 3.23 -12.95 7.52
N GLY A 271 4.49 -12.54 7.38
CA GLY A 271 5.63 -13.20 8.04
C GLY A 271 6.05 -14.53 7.45
N GLY A 272 5.63 -14.81 6.21
CA GLY A 272 5.91 -16.07 5.53
C GLY A 272 7.37 -16.26 5.16
N HIS A 273 7.76 -17.54 5.07
CA HIS A 273 9.04 -17.97 4.54
C HIS A 273 8.83 -19.06 3.47
N ALA A 274 9.78 -19.20 2.54
CA ALA A 274 9.80 -20.25 1.56
C ALA A 274 11.17 -20.94 1.53
N GLU A 275 11.18 -22.27 1.54
CA GLU A 275 12.39 -23.03 1.28
C GLU A 275 12.58 -23.20 -0.22
N LEU A 276 13.61 -22.57 -0.78
CA LEU A 276 13.91 -22.62 -2.21
C LEU A 276 15.02 -23.59 -2.52
N ARG A 277 14.73 -24.56 -3.38
CA ARG A 277 15.65 -25.60 -3.82
C ARG A 277 15.77 -25.60 -5.33
N LEU A 278 16.98 -25.32 -5.84
CA LEU A 278 17.28 -25.38 -7.26
C LEU A 278 16.95 -26.79 -7.79
N PHE A 279 16.38 -26.88 -8.99
CA PHE A 279 15.88 -28.10 -9.65
C PHE A 279 14.66 -28.77 -9.00
N GLN A 280 14.09 -28.20 -7.95
CA GLN A 280 12.88 -28.75 -7.31
C GLN A 280 11.71 -27.78 -7.38
N ASN A 281 11.75 -26.70 -6.59
CA ASN A 281 10.67 -25.72 -6.51
C ASN A 281 11.08 -24.28 -6.90
N LEU A 282 12.38 -24.05 -7.19
CA LEU A 282 12.87 -22.76 -7.68
C LEU A 282 12.97 -22.81 -9.22
N PRO A 283 12.15 -22.07 -9.96
CA PRO A 283 12.25 -21.97 -11.42
C PRO A 283 13.60 -21.36 -11.83
N PHE A 284 14.14 -21.81 -12.99
CA PHE A 284 15.38 -21.26 -13.50
C PHE A 284 15.26 -19.77 -13.80
N GLU A 285 16.28 -19.00 -13.45
CA GLU A 285 16.38 -17.55 -13.72
C GLU A 285 15.18 -16.74 -13.19
N VAL A 286 14.40 -17.26 -12.22
CA VAL A 286 13.36 -16.50 -11.58
C VAL A 286 13.97 -15.36 -10.76
N ALA A 287 13.42 -14.16 -10.90
CA ALA A 287 13.74 -13.03 -10.02
C ALA A 287 12.79 -13.02 -8.83
N PHE A 288 13.32 -12.82 -7.61
CA PHE A 288 12.52 -12.58 -6.41
C PHE A 288 12.82 -11.20 -5.86
N GLU A 289 11.77 -10.48 -5.48
CA GLU A 289 11.88 -9.12 -4.97
C GLU A 289 10.82 -8.87 -3.89
N GLY A 290 11.26 -8.31 -2.75
CA GLY A 290 10.35 -7.64 -1.83
C GLY A 290 10.15 -6.19 -2.26
N THR A 291 8.94 -5.66 -2.15
CA THR A 291 8.66 -4.25 -2.44
C THR A 291 7.88 -3.60 -1.31
N LEU A 292 8.15 -2.33 -1.08
CA LEU A 292 7.52 -1.52 -0.07
C LEU A 292 7.25 -0.14 -0.68
N TRP A 293 6.00 0.34 -0.57
CA TRP A 293 5.61 1.61 -1.15
C TRP A 293 6.01 1.78 -2.62
N GLY A 294 6.12 3.01 -3.06
CA GLY A 294 6.76 3.49 -4.26
C GLY A 294 7.53 4.76 -3.95
N ASN A 295 8.11 5.40 -4.93
CA ASN A 295 8.75 6.70 -4.76
C ASN A 295 7.79 7.86 -5.07
N ILE A 296 8.20 9.09 -4.74
CA ILE A 296 7.36 10.29 -4.94
C ILE A 296 7.00 10.51 -6.43
N LYS A 297 7.87 10.13 -7.38
CA LYS A 297 7.56 10.23 -8.81
C LYS A 297 6.44 9.25 -9.18
N GLU A 298 6.50 8.03 -8.65
CA GLU A 298 5.47 7.02 -8.87
C GLU A 298 4.14 7.43 -8.23
N LEU A 299 4.15 8.07 -7.06
CA LEU A 299 2.94 8.65 -6.48
C LEU A 299 2.31 9.72 -7.39
N ARG A 300 3.12 10.62 -7.96
CA ARG A 300 2.63 11.63 -8.92
C ARG A 300 2.00 10.97 -10.15
N GLU A 301 2.57 9.87 -10.64
CA GLU A 301 2.02 9.10 -11.76
C GLU A 301 0.68 8.46 -11.39
N VAL A 302 0.57 7.86 -10.19
CA VAL A 302 -0.68 7.27 -9.67
C VAL A 302 -1.77 8.33 -9.49
N ILE A 303 -1.44 9.47 -8.88
CA ILE A 303 -2.40 10.59 -8.73
C ILE A 303 -2.83 11.12 -10.10
N ALA A 304 -1.93 11.25 -11.07
CA ALA A 304 -2.30 11.66 -12.42
C ALA A 304 -3.24 10.66 -13.12
N LEU A 305 -3.08 9.36 -12.90
CA LEU A 305 -4.01 8.34 -13.38
C LEU A 305 -5.39 8.48 -12.71
N ALA A 306 -5.43 8.76 -11.42
CA ALA A 306 -6.67 8.97 -10.68
C ALA A 306 -7.39 10.26 -11.13
N GLU A 307 -6.69 11.37 -11.23
CA GLU A 307 -7.20 12.67 -11.69
C GLU A 307 -7.74 12.62 -13.12
N SER A 308 -7.15 11.80 -13.98
CA SER A 308 -7.64 11.58 -15.34
C SER A 308 -8.84 10.64 -15.45
N GLY A 309 -9.31 10.07 -14.33
CA GLY A 309 -10.37 9.07 -14.29
C GLY A 309 -9.98 7.69 -14.83
N ARG A 310 -8.71 7.48 -15.20
CA ARG A 310 -8.22 6.19 -15.71
C ARG A 310 -8.06 5.16 -14.60
N LEU A 311 -7.64 5.58 -13.41
CA LEU A 311 -7.58 4.74 -12.23
C LEU A 311 -8.65 5.21 -11.24
N THR A 312 -9.78 4.53 -11.20
CA THR A 312 -10.83 4.80 -10.21
C THR A 312 -10.49 4.16 -8.86
N PRO A 313 -10.95 4.73 -7.74
CA PRO A 313 -10.77 4.08 -6.44
C PRO A 313 -11.39 2.67 -6.43
N ILE A 314 -10.94 1.85 -5.50
CA ILE A 314 -11.66 0.64 -5.08
C ILE A 314 -12.84 1.03 -4.18
N GLU A 315 -13.61 0.07 -3.70
CA GLU A 315 -14.65 0.35 -2.71
C GLU A 315 -14.04 0.97 -1.45
N LEU A 316 -14.55 2.13 -1.03
CA LEU A 316 -14.09 2.88 0.13
C LEU A 316 -15.21 3.02 1.16
N GLU A 317 -14.89 2.69 2.40
CA GLU A 317 -15.71 2.98 3.57
C GLU A 317 -15.07 4.14 4.34
N PHE A 318 -15.88 5.09 4.81
CA PHE A 318 -15.40 6.24 5.57
C PHE A 318 -15.88 6.13 7.01
N GLU A 319 -14.95 6.13 7.95
CA GLU A 319 -15.24 6.03 9.38
C GLU A 319 -14.59 7.17 10.15
N PRO A 320 -15.29 7.76 11.14
CA PRO A 320 -14.71 8.82 11.96
C PRO A 320 -13.60 8.26 12.87
N LEU A 321 -12.68 9.14 13.29
CA LEU A 321 -11.54 8.79 14.12
C LEU A 321 -11.94 8.02 15.40
N ASP A 322 -13.05 8.39 16.03
CA ASP A 322 -13.55 7.74 17.25
C ASP A 322 -13.97 6.27 17.02
N ARG A 323 -14.10 5.82 15.77
CA ARG A 323 -14.44 4.44 15.37
C ARG A 323 -13.24 3.56 15.04
N ILE A 324 -12.02 4.08 15.15
CA ILE A 324 -10.79 3.40 14.67
C ILE A 324 -10.62 1.99 15.25
N ASN A 325 -10.97 1.76 16.51
CA ASN A 325 -10.90 0.42 17.12
C ASN A 325 -11.92 -0.56 16.50
N ALA A 326 -13.10 -0.08 16.12
CA ALA A 326 -14.09 -0.90 15.41
C ALA A 326 -13.62 -1.23 13.99
N VAL A 327 -12.91 -0.32 13.32
CA VAL A 327 -12.27 -0.55 12.03
C VAL A 327 -11.21 -1.65 12.13
N TYR A 328 -10.34 -1.59 13.14
CA TYR A 328 -9.35 -2.63 13.43
C TYR A 328 -10.01 -4.01 13.57
N GLU A 329 -11.06 -4.12 14.43
CA GLU A 329 -11.77 -5.38 14.63
C GLU A 329 -12.47 -5.91 13.38
N ASN A 330 -13.07 -5.03 12.57
CA ASN A 330 -13.72 -5.42 11.32
C ASN A 330 -12.70 -5.91 10.28
N LEU A 331 -11.56 -5.23 10.16
CA LEU A 331 -10.49 -5.65 9.26
C LEU A 331 -9.88 -6.99 9.69
N LYS A 332 -9.64 -7.17 10.98
CA LYS A 332 -9.16 -8.43 11.59
C LYS A 332 -10.12 -9.59 11.35
N ALA A 333 -11.43 -9.32 11.39
CA ALA A 333 -12.47 -10.30 11.10
C ALA A 333 -12.70 -10.55 9.58
N GLY A 334 -11.94 -9.90 8.69
CA GLY A 334 -12.07 -10.03 7.24
C GLY A 334 -13.36 -9.46 6.64
N LYS A 335 -14.03 -8.56 7.36
CA LYS A 335 -15.34 -7.97 6.98
C LYS A 335 -15.23 -6.73 6.09
N VAL A 336 -14.02 -6.30 5.78
CA VAL A 336 -13.78 -5.13 4.92
C VAL A 336 -13.52 -5.63 3.49
N PRO A 337 -14.41 -5.37 2.54
CA PRO A 337 -14.23 -5.83 1.15
C PRO A 337 -13.18 -5.03 0.39
N GLY A 338 -13.06 -3.74 0.67
CA GLY A 338 -12.17 -2.78 0.01
C GLY A 338 -11.16 -2.14 0.95
N ARG A 339 -11.30 -0.81 1.15
CA ARG A 339 -10.42 -0.02 2.03
C ARG A 339 -11.24 0.88 2.95
N VAL A 340 -10.91 0.89 4.24
CA VAL A 340 -11.46 1.88 5.18
C VAL A 340 -10.55 3.10 5.22
N VAL A 341 -11.17 4.28 5.21
CA VAL A 341 -10.50 5.58 5.35
C VAL A 341 -11.01 6.24 6.62
N ILE A 342 -10.12 6.50 7.55
CA ILE A 342 -10.41 7.27 8.76
C ILE A 342 -10.50 8.74 8.39
N THR A 343 -11.58 9.38 8.85
CA THR A 343 -11.82 10.82 8.68
C THR A 343 -11.77 11.48 10.07
N PRO A 344 -10.67 12.17 10.40
CA PRO A 344 -10.47 12.79 11.71
C PRO A 344 -11.38 13.95 12.00
#